data_53232f9d4271c462798a4b97494d5812
#
_entry.id   53232f9d4271c462798a4b97494d5812
#
_cell.length_a   1.000
_cell.length_b   1.000
_cell.length_c   1.000
_cell.angle_alpha   90.00
_cell.angle_beta   90.00
_cell.angle_gamma   90.00
#
_symmetry.space_group_name_H-M   'P 1'
#
loop_
_entity.id
_entity.type
_entity.pdbx_description
1 polymer ?
#
loop_
_entity_poly.entity_id
_entity_poly.type
_entity_poly.pdbx_seq_one_letter_code
_entity_poly.pdbx_strand_id
1 'polypeptide(L)'
;MTEQVLPARAIHGVMSVPGDKSTSHRYAMLASIAEGDSQIFNYSTGADCHSTLTCMEALGIRHTAGEQDGQRTLTIHGKGAAGLSAAADTLDAGNSGSTIRMLSGILAAQPFTTGITGDESLVKRPMRRIMTPLAQMNARIEATNGDFPPLTIHGAELRGIDYALPVASAQVKSCVLLAGLYAEGETVVREPVVTRDHTELALRELGADITMEPRVVRLQGGARLEGKTLFVPGDLSSAAFFLVAALITREADLIVTNVGLNPTRTALLDVLRGMGANIKLLHIEQANGELVGNLQIQTSRIRGGTIEGATTPAVIDEIPVLAVLGAVSEEGLVVRNASELRVKETDRIETIAENLRRMHITVNTTPDGLEIPGRQKFRAAQIQSRGDHRIAMAFSVAALAADGACMIEDSDAASVSFPEFYATLRNVAR
;
A
#
# COMPACT_ATOMS: atom_id res chain seq x y z
N MET A 1 -21.19 5.45 -4.13
CA MET A 1 -22.21 4.39 -3.93
C MET A 1 -22.40 4.11 -2.44
N THR A 2 -23.51 3.46 -2.06
CA THR A 2 -23.75 3.05 -0.66
C THR A 2 -23.93 1.54 -0.61
N GLU A 3 -23.22 0.85 0.29
CA GLU A 3 -23.30 -0.60 0.49
C GLU A 3 -23.92 -0.92 1.84
N GLN A 4 -24.84 -1.86 1.88
CA GLN A 4 -25.41 -2.37 3.12
C GLN A 4 -24.63 -3.60 3.59
N VAL A 5 -24.11 -3.54 4.81
CA VAL A 5 -23.43 -4.66 5.47
C VAL A 5 -24.26 -5.15 6.65
N LEU A 6 -24.54 -6.44 6.66
CA LEU A 6 -25.30 -7.12 7.71
C LEU A 6 -24.35 -7.72 8.75
N PRO A 7 -24.78 -7.84 10.02
CA PRO A 7 -24.06 -8.61 11.03
C PRO A 7 -23.83 -10.05 10.61
N ALA A 8 -22.68 -10.60 10.97
CA ALA A 8 -22.33 -11.99 10.74
C ALA A 8 -21.96 -12.69 12.06
N ARG A 9 -22.29 -14.00 12.16
CA ARG A 9 -21.93 -14.80 13.33
C ARG A 9 -20.56 -15.46 13.17
N ALA A 10 -20.19 -15.76 11.94
CA ALA A 10 -18.99 -16.53 11.66
C ALA A 10 -18.26 -16.04 10.41
N ILE A 11 -16.94 -16.27 10.38
CA ILE A 11 -16.08 -16.09 9.21
C ILE A 11 -15.39 -17.42 8.93
N HIS A 12 -15.71 -18.03 7.79
CA HIS A 12 -15.17 -19.34 7.41
C HIS A 12 -14.80 -19.42 5.95
N GLY A 13 -13.84 -20.30 5.66
CA GLY A 13 -13.52 -20.72 4.30
C GLY A 13 -12.06 -20.49 3.91
N VAL A 14 -11.82 -20.58 2.61
CA VAL A 14 -10.53 -20.32 1.99
C VAL A 14 -10.72 -19.20 0.99
N MET A 15 -9.85 -18.21 1.04
CA MET A 15 -9.90 -17.07 0.13
C MET A 15 -8.49 -16.60 -0.25
N SER A 16 -8.41 -15.84 -1.33
CA SER A 16 -7.24 -15.06 -1.70
C SER A 16 -7.58 -13.57 -1.64
N VAL A 17 -6.55 -12.75 -1.56
CA VAL A 17 -6.64 -11.29 -1.67
C VAL A 17 -5.98 -10.84 -2.97
N PRO A 18 -6.29 -9.64 -3.51
CA PRO A 18 -5.60 -9.12 -4.67
C PRO A 18 -4.10 -8.99 -4.40
N GLY A 19 -3.31 -8.96 -5.46
CA GLY A 19 -1.87 -8.77 -5.38
C GLY A 19 -1.51 -7.49 -4.62
N ASP A 20 -0.39 -7.53 -3.90
CA ASP A 20 0.11 -6.40 -3.12
C ASP A 20 0.24 -5.14 -3.99
N LYS A 21 -0.47 -4.09 -3.58
CA LYS A 21 -0.49 -2.81 -4.30
C LYS A 21 0.92 -2.22 -4.45
N SER A 22 1.70 -2.25 -3.39
CA SER A 22 3.05 -1.68 -3.36
C SER A 22 4.01 -2.41 -4.29
N THR A 23 3.94 -3.74 -4.36
CA THR A 23 4.73 -4.59 -5.25
C THR A 23 4.27 -4.41 -6.70
N SER A 24 2.95 -4.36 -6.95
CA SER A 24 2.38 -4.16 -8.29
C SER A 24 2.85 -2.87 -8.95
N HIS A 25 2.82 -1.73 -8.24
CA HIS A 25 3.35 -0.47 -8.75
C HIS A 25 4.82 -0.59 -9.20
N ARG A 26 5.64 -1.23 -8.38
CA ARG A 26 7.07 -1.39 -8.64
C ARG A 26 7.34 -2.29 -9.83
N TYR A 27 6.65 -3.43 -9.88
CA TYR A 27 6.80 -4.34 -11.00
C TYR A 27 6.35 -3.71 -12.31
N ALA A 28 5.24 -2.96 -12.31
CA ALA A 28 4.81 -2.24 -13.51
C ALA A 28 5.86 -1.23 -14.00
N MET A 29 6.39 -0.40 -13.10
CA MET A 29 7.38 0.62 -13.45
C MET A 29 8.71 -0.01 -13.90
N LEU A 30 9.21 -0.98 -13.15
CA LEU A 30 10.50 -1.62 -13.45
C LEU A 30 10.43 -2.50 -14.69
N ALA A 31 9.35 -3.27 -14.89
CA ALA A 31 9.13 -4.04 -16.12
C ALA A 31 9.05 -3.15 -17.35
N SER A 32 8.49 -1.95 -17.23
CA SER A 32 8.38 -0.98 -18.33
C SER A 32 9.74 -0.49 -18.82
N ILE A 33 10.71 -0.35 -17.91
CA ILE A 33 12.07 0.10 -18.21
C ILE A 33 13.09 -1.05 -18.29
N ALA A 34 12.64 -2.30 -18.18
CA ALA A 34 13.44 -3.49 -18.46
C ALA A 34 13.53 -3.76 -19.96
N GLU A 35 14.54 -4.48 -20.39
CA GLU A 35 14.67 -4.96 -21.77
C GLU A 35 13.87 -6.26 -21.95
N GLY A 36 12.94 -6.29 -22.92
CA GLY A 36 12.09 -7.44 -23.23
C GLY A 36 10.81 -7.50 -22.40
N ASP A 37 10.07 -8.60 -22.56
CA ASP A 37 8.76 -8.78 -21.97
C ASP A 37 8.87 -9.27 -20.50
N SER A 38 8.03 -8.69 -19.65
CA SER A 38 7.82 -9.22 -18.29
C SER A 38 6.39 -9.74 -18.15
N GLN A 39 6.22 -10.97 -17.70
CA GLN A 39 4.92 -11.55 -17.37
C GLN A 39 4.69 -11.50 -15.86
N ILE A 40 3.65 -10.77 -15.43
CA ILE A 40 3.36 -10.55 -14.03
C ILE A 40 2.08 -11.30 -13.64
N PHE A 41 2.19 -12.25 -12.74
CA PHE A 41 1.06 -12.97 -12.16
C PHE A 41 0.50 -12.22 -10.96
N ASN A 42 -0.82 -12.30 -10.76
CA ASN A 42 -1.55 -11.71 -9.63
C ASN A 42 -1.33 -10.20 -9.47
N TYR A 43 -1.15 -9.47 -10.58
CA TYR A 43 -1.08 -8.00 -10.54
C TYR A 43 -2.35 -7.41 -9.88
N SER A 44 -2.20 -6.40 -9.02
CA SER A 44 -3.32 -5.78 -8.31
C SER A 44 -4.34 -5.15 -9.26
N THR A 45 -5.62 -5.47 -9.06
CA THR A 45 -6.75 -4.93 -9.84
C THR A 45 -7.22 -3.55 -9.37
N GLY A 46 -6.64 -3.01 -8.29
CA GLY A 46 -7.01 -1.74 -7.71
C GLY A 46 -6.75 -0.54 -8.63
N ALA A 47 -7.59 0.49 -8.54
CA ALA A 47 -7.52 1.69 -9.38
C ALA A 47 -6.16 2.40 -9.32
N ASP A 48 -5.50 2.41 -8.15
CA ASP A 48 -4.16 2.97 -8.00
C ASP A 48 -3.13 2.30 -8.92
N CYS A 49 -3.16 0.95 -9.02
CA CYS A 49 -2.26 0.20 -9.88
C CYS A 49 -2.60 0.38 -11.36
N HIS A 50 -3.88 0.53 -11.67
CA HIS A 50 -4.33 0.87 -13.03
C HIS A 50 -3.80 2.24 -13.46
N SER A 51 -3.85 3.26 -12.58
CA SER A 51 -3.26 4.58 -12.87
C SER A 51 -1.77 4.51 -13.22
N THR A 52 -1.01 3.59 -12.58
CA THR A 52 0.39 3.37 -12.99
C THR A 52 0.50 2.83 -14.41
N LEU A 53 -0.32 1.86 -14.78
CA LEU A 53 -0.31 1.30 -16.14
C LEU A 53 -0.69 2.36 -17.17
N THR A 54 -1.72 3.17 -16.90
CA THR A 54 -2.15 4.27 -17.78
C THR A 54 -1.04 5.31 -17.94
N CYS A 55 -0.33 5.68 -16.88
CA CYS A 55 0.82 6.57 -16.98
C CYS A 55 1.94 5.95 -17.85
N MET A 56 2.23 4.66 -17.68
CA MET A 56 3.24 3.98 -18.48
C MET A 56 2.81 3.84 -19.95
N GLU A 57 1.52 3.62 -20.24
CA GLU A 57 0.98 3.64 -21.60
C GLU A 57 1.16 5.01 -22.26
N ALA A 58 0.84 6.09 -21.55
CA ALA A 58 1.05 7.46 -22.05
C ALA A 58 2.54 7.75 -22.34
N LEU A 59 3.45 7.07 -21.64
CA LEU A 59 4.89 7.11 -21.88
C LEU A 59 5.37 6.11 -22.96
N GLY A 60 4.42 5.49 -23.67
CA GLY A 60 4.70 4.64 -24.84
C GLY A 60 4.92 3.16 -24.54
N ILE A 61 4.65 2.70 -23.32
CA ILE A 61 4.77 1.27 -22.95
C ILE A 61 3.45 0.56 -23.26
N ARG A 62 3.53 -0.58 -23.91
CA ARG A 62 2.37 -1.45 -24.14
C ARG A 62 2.29 -2.53 -23.06
N HIS A 63 1.09 -2.85 -22.65
CA HIS A 63 0.83 -4.02 -21.81
C HIS A 63 -0.38 -4.81 -22.34
N THR A 64 -0.47 -6.09 -21.95
CA THR A 64 -1.53 -7.00 -22.36
C THR A 64 -1.99 -7.80 -21.17
N ALA A 65 -3.28 -7.71 -20.85
CA ALA A 65 -3.89 -8.59 -19.87
C ALA A 65 -4.17 -9.96 -20.49
N GLY A 66 -3.98 -11.02 -19.70
CA GLY A 66 -4.17 -12.40 -20.13
C GLY A 66 -4.56 -13.30 -18.96
N GLU A 67 -4.64 -14.59 -19.24
CA GLU A 67 -4.87 -15.65 -18.25
C GLU A 67 -3.98 -16.85 -18.60
N GLN A 68 -3.34 -17.42 -17.60
CA GLN A 68 -2.54 -18.63 -17.73
C GLN A 68 -2.82 -19.55 -16.53
N ASP A 69 -3.15 -20.80 -16.78
CA ASP A 69 -3.47 -21.80 -15.75
C ASP A 69 -4.54 -21.34 -14.74
N GLY A 70 -5.56 -20.59 -15.23
CA GLY A 70 -6.63 -20.04 -14.39
C GLY A 70 -6.21 -18.84 -13.54
N GLN A 71 -5.00 -18.31 -13.75
CA GLN A 71 -4.49 -17.13 -13.05
C GLN A 71 -4.43 -15.92 -13.99
N ARG A 72 -4.86 -14.77 -13.52
CA ARG A 72 -4.72 -13.51 -14.26
C ARG A 72 -3.24 -13.16 -14.43
N THR A 73 -2.87 -12.77 -15.64
CA THR A 73 -1.53 -12.31 -15.99
C THR A 73 -1.56 -10.93 -16.63
N LEU A 74 -0.48 -10.19 -16.46
CA LEU A 74 -0.22 -8.93 -17.13
C LEU A 74 1.16 -9.03 -17.79
N THR A 75 1.22 -8.94 -19.13
CA THR A 75 2.49 -8.86 -19.85
C THR A 75 2.80 -7.39 -20.14
N ILE A 76 3.96 -6.92 -19.70
CA ILE A 76 4.47 -5.57 -19.97
C ILE A 76 5.61 -5.71 -20.97
N HIS A 77 5.49 -5.00 -22.11
CA HIS A 77 6.49 -4.97 -23.17
C HIS A 77 7.52 -3.87 -22.89
N GLY A 78 8.51 -4.22 -22.09
CA GLY A 78 9.56 -3.31 -21.64
C GLY A 78 10.43 -2.83 -22.81
N LYS A 79 10.85 -1.58 -22.74
CA LYS A 79 11.63 -0.91 -23.80
C LYS A 79 13.05 -0.51 -23.37
N GLY A 80 13.49 -0.95 -22.19
CA GLY A 80 14.75 -0.52 -21.60
C GLY A 80 14.68 0.89 -21.01
N ALA A 81 15.71 1.28 -20.30
CA ALA A 81 15.78 2.54 -19.55
C ALA A 81 15.57 3.80 -20.42
N ALA A 82 16.03 3.78 -21.68
CA ALA A 82 15.90 4.88 -22.63
C ALA A 82 14.66 4.78 -23.56
N GLY A 83 13.78 3.79 -23.34
CA GLY A 83 12.70 3.47 -24.28
C GLY A 83 11.39 4.21 -24.04
N LEU A 84 11.30 5.07 -23.01
CA LEU A 84 10.12 5.90 -22.76
C LEU A 84 10.02 7.05 -23.77
N SER A 85 8.79 7.47 -24.05
CA SER A 85 8.48 8.59 -24.96
C SER A 85 7.76 9.69 -24.17
N ALA A 86 7.92 10.94 -24.60
CA ALA A 86 7.17 12.04 -24.04
C ALA A 86 5.66 11.81 -24.18
N ALA A 87 4.92 11.97 -23.09
CA ALA A 87 3.47 11.92 -23.11
C ALA A 87 2.90 13.15 -23.84
N ALA A 88 1.79 12.98 -24.57
CA ALA A 88 1.12 14.08 -25.24
C ALA A 88 0.47 15.08 -24.26
N ASP A 89 -0.03 14.55 -23.16
CA ASP A 89 -0.75 15.30 -22.12
C ASP A 89 -0.10 15.09 -20.73
N THR A 90 -0.55 15.89 -19.77
CA THR A 90 -0.19 15.70 -18.35
C THR A 90 -0.65 14.32 -17.89
N LEU A 91 0.25 13.55 -17.29
CA LEU A 91 -0.06 12.25 -16.71
C LEU A 91 -1.01 12.38 -15.54
N ASP A 92 -2.02 11.51 -15.48
CA ASP A 92 -2.96 11.44 -14.37
C ASP A 92 -2.66 10.21 -13.48
N ALA A 93 -2.16 10.47 -12.29
CA ALA A 93 -1.91 9.44 -11.29
C ALA A 93 -3.17 9.04 -10.49
N GLY A 94 -4.34 9.64 -10.78
CA GLY A 94 -5.56 9.43 -10.02
C GLY A 94 -5.39 9.75 -8.54
N ASN A 95 -5.77 8.84 -7.64
CA ASN A 95 -5.53 8.96 -6.20
C ASN A 95 -4.16 8.44 -5.76
N SER A 96 -3.35 7.91 -6.68
CA SER A 96 -2.15 7.15 -6.34
C SER A 96 -0.94 8.01 -5.97
N GLY A 97 -0.74 8.23 -4.68
CA GLY A 97 0.51 8.80 -4.16
C GLY A 97 1.74 7.94 -4.45
N SER A 98 1.58 6.65 -4.69
CA SER A 98 2.67 5.74 -5.09
C SER A 98 3.10 6.02 -6.53
N THR A 99 2.14 6.13 -7.45
CA THR A 99 2.40 6.42 -8.85
C THR A 99 3.16 7.74 -9.00
N ILE A 100 2.59 8.85 -8.52
CA ILE A 100 3.20 10.17 -8.71
C ILE A 100 4.59 10.25 -8.08
N ARG A 101 4.78 9.73 -6.84
CA ARG A 101 6.07 9.84 -6.15
C ARG A 101 7.16 8.96 -6.75
N MET A 102 6.84 7.70 -7.05
CA MET A 102 7.86 6.78 -7.56
C MET A 102 8.18 7.04 -9.02
N LEU A 103 7.18 7.29 -9.85
CA LEU A 103 7.38 7.59 -11.27
C LEU A 103 8.17 8.88 -11.49
N SER A 104 8.05 9.87 -10.57
CA SER A 104 8.86 11.09 -10.62
C SER A 104 10.38 10.79 -10.64
N GLY A 105 10.83 9.71 -9.97
CA GLY A 105 12.23 9.29 -10.03
C GLY A 105 12.67 8.85 -11.41
N ILE A 106 11.84 8.09 -12.14
CA ILE A 106 12.10 7.66 -13.51
C ILE A 106 12.03 8.87 -14.46
N LEU A 107 10.99 9.70 -14.32
CA LEU A 107 10.76 10.85 -15.20
C LEU A 107 11.87 11.91 -15.09
N ALA A 108 12.48 12.06 -13.93
CA ALA A 108 13.58 12.99 -13.70
C ALA A 108 14.81 12.73 -14.56
N ALA A 109 14.98 11.50 -15.07
CA ALA A 109 16.11 11.09 -15.90
C ALA A 109 15.79 11.06 -17.40
N GLN A 110 14.53 11.32 -17.81
CA GLN A 110 14.16 11.19 -19.22
C GLN A 110 14.56 12.44 -20.04
N PRO A 111 14.87 12.30 -21.34
CA PRO A 111 15.33 13.43 -22.17
C PRO A 111 14.19 14.37 -22.62
N PHE A 112 13.10 14.45 -21.82
CA PHE A 112 11.92 15.27 -22.11
C PHE A 112 11.31 15.83 -20.83
N THR A 113 10.42 16.80 -20.98
CA THR A 113 9.64 17.37 -19.86
C THR A 113 8.29 16.68 -19.75
N THR A 114 7.87 16.34 -18.53
CA THR A 114 6.59 15.67 -18.26
C THR A 114 5.81 16.39 -17.18
N GLY A 115 4.52 16.67 -17.45
CA GLY A 115 3.56 17.05 -16.44
C GLY A 115 2.96 15.82 -15.77
N ILE A 116 2.77 15.85 -14.44
CA ILE A 116 2.04 14.81 -13.72
C ILE A 116 1.15 15.41 -12.61
N THR A 117 -0.09 14.93 -12.51
CA THR A 117 -1.10 15.37 -11.56
C THR A 117 -1.88 14.18 -11.00
N GLY A 118 -3.00 14.44 -10.36
CA GLY A 118 -3.97 13.45 -9.91
C GLY A 118 -5.27 14.09 -9.45
N ASP A 119 -6.08 13.35 -8.72
CA ASP A 119 -7.41 13.77 -8.29
C ASP A 119 -7.37 14.87 -7.19
N GLU A 120 -8.56 15.33 -6.78
CA GLU A 120 -8.73 16.37 -5.77
C GLU A 120 -8.09 16.05 -4.41
N SER A 121 -7.92 14.79 -4.08
CA SER A 121 -7.23 14.33 -2.86
C SER A 121 -5.72 14.37 -3.06
N LEU A 122 -5.21 13.85 -4.19
CA LEU A 122 -3.78 13.75 -4.45
C LEU A 122 -3.12 15.13 -4.61
N VAL A 123 -3.81 16.10 -5.25
CA VAL A 123 -3.28 17.44 -5.45
C VAL A 123 -3.09 18.24 -4.15
N LYS A 124 -3.65 17.79 -3.05
CA LYS A 124 -3.45 18.36 -1.70
C LYS A 124 -2.30 17.73 -0.92
N ARG A 125 -1.68 16.67 -1.44
CA ARG A 125 -0.59 15.96 -0.75
C ARG A 125 0.76 16.56 -1.10
N PRO A 126 1.64 16.85 -0.11
CA PRO A 126 2.92 17.49 -0.35
C PRO A 126 3.90 16.56 -1.09
N MET A 127 4.67 17.14 -2.03
CA MET A 127 5.66 16.42 -2.85
C MET A 127 7.10 16.84 -2.55
N ARG A 128 7.33 17.78 -1.66
CA ARG A 128 8.68 18.24 -1.28
C ARG A 128 9.60 17.11 -0.86
N ARG A 129 9.03 16.06 -0.24
CA ARG A 129 9.79 14.88 0.21
C ARG A 129 10.55 14.17 -0.91
N ILE A 130 10.02 14.17 -2.14
CA ILE A 130 10.71 13.61 -3.32
C ILE A 130 11.48 14.69 -4.08
N MET A 131 10.98 15.92 -4.13
CA MET A 131 11.63 17.01 -4.85
C MET A 131 13.01 17.34 -4.27
N THR A 132 13.15 17.31 -2.93
CA THR A 132 14.41 17.61 -2.25
C THR A 132 15.55 16.67 -2.65
N PRO A 133 15.45 15.34 -2.52
CA PRO A 133 16.51 14.44 -2.97
C PRO A 133 16.72 14.47 -4.48
N LEU A 134 15.67 14.56 -5.29
CA LEU A 134 15.81 14.64 -6.75
C LEU A 134 16.56 15.90 -7.18
N ALA A 135 16.34 17.04 -6.51
CA ALA A 135 17.11 18.24 -6.78
C ALA A 135 18.62 18.09 -6.44
N GLN A 136 18.95 17.31 -5.38
CA GLN A 136 20.34 16.96 -5.08
C GLN A 136 20.97 16.05 -6.16
N MET A 137 20.14 15.25 -6.84
CA MET A 137 20.55 14.43 -7.98
C MET A 137 20.64 15.21 -9.30
N ASN A 138 20.48 16.53 -9.29
CA ASN A 138 20.46 17.43 -10.47
C ASN A 138 19.13 17.49 -11.23
N ALA A 139 18.03 16.94 -10.70
CA ALA A 139 16.72 17.06 -11.32
C ALA A 139 16.10 18.45 -11.05
N ARG A 140 15.30 18.92 -12.04
CA ARG A 140 14.50 20.14 -11.88
C ARG A 140 13.02 19.80 -11.90
N ILE A 141 12.32 20.14 -10.80
CA ILE A 141 10.88 19.90 -10.66
C ILE A 141 10.20 21.18 -10.21
N GLU A 142 9.20 21.60 -10.97
CA GLU A 142 8.31 22.70 -10.62
C GLU A 142 7.01 22.12 -10.05
N ALA A 143 6.46 22.77 -9.01
CA ALA A 143 5.26 22.33 -8.33
C ALA A 143 4.33 23.51 -8.05
N THR A 144 3.04 23.27 -8.01
CA THR A 144 2.04 24.27 -7.60
C THR A 144 2.32 24.70 -6.16
N ASN A 145 2.38 26.00 -5.92
CA ASN A 145 2.75 26.59 -4.62
C ASN A 145 4.08 26.05 -4.06
N GLY A 146 4.95 25.55 -4.92
CA GLY A 146 6.28 25.03 -4.57
C GLY A 146 6.30 23.69 -3.85
N ASP A 147 5.16 22.98 -3.71
CA ASP A 147 5.09 21.73 -2.97
C ASP A 147 4.02 20.72 -3.48
N PHE A 148 3.03 21.15 -4.22
CA PHE A 148 1.85 20.35 -4.55
C PHE A 148 1.75 20.03 -6.06
N PRO A 149 1.10 18.91 -6.45
CA PRO A 149 0.73 18.68 -7.84
C PRO A 149 -0.21 19.78 -8.39
N PRO A 150 -0.24 20.01 -9.71
CA PRO A 150 0.58 19.39 -10.76
C PRO A 150 2.07 19.65 -10.61
N LEU A 151 2.87 18.62 -10.93
CA LEU A 151 4.31 18.74 -11.04
C LEU A 151 4.71 18.85 -12.52
N THR A 152 5.71 19.70 -12.82
CA THR A 152 6.41 19.70 -14.10
C THR A 152 7.83 19.20 -13.84
N ILE A 153 8.17 18.05 -14.41
CA ILE A 153 9.45 17.38 -14.21
C ILE A 153 10.27 17.57 -15.49
N HIS A 154 11.38 18.26 -15.37
CA HIS A 154 12.34 18.45 -16.46
C HIS A 154 13.40 17.37 -16.35
N GLY A 155 13.52 16.58 -17.40
CA GLY A 155 14.54 15.54 -17.46
C GLY A 155 15.96 16.11 -17.47
N ALA A 156 16.86 15.42 -16.79
CA ALA A 156 18.24 15.83 -16.62
C ALA A 156 19.20 14.63 -16.54
N GLU A 157 20.49 14.87 -16.78
CA GLU A 157 21.54 13.92 -16.42
C GLU A 157 21.69 13.89 -14.91
N LEU A 158 21.30 12.76 -14.32
CA LEU A 158 21.30 12.60 -12.88
C LEU A 158 22.66 12.16 -12.35
N ARG A 159 22.96 12.50 -11.09
CA ARG A 159 24.16 12.06 -10.36
C ARG A 159 23.74 11.30 -9.10
N GLY A 160 24.51 10.28 -8.77
CA GLY A 160 24.35 9.54 -7.52
C GLY A 160 24.56 10.44 -6.31
N ILE A 161 23.84 10.16 -5.23
CA ILE A 161 23.91 10.90 -3.96
C ILE A 161 23.96 9.95 -2.77
N ASP A 162 24.49 10.42 -1.65
CA ASP A 162 24.32 9.77 -0.33
C ASP A 162 23.24 10.55 0.44
N TYR A 163 22.04 9.97 0.52
CA TYR A 163 20.85 10.63 1.05
C TYR A 163 20.32 9.97 2.32
N ALA A 164 20.36 10.71 3.42
CA ALA A 164 19.71 10.31 4.66
C ALA A 164 18.23 10.76 4.66
N LEU A 165 17.31 9.81 4.72
CA LEU A 165 15.88 10.08 4.79
C LEU A 165 15.56 10.81 6.12
N PRO A 166 14.96 12.01 6.10
CA PRO A 166 14.60 12.73 7.33
C PRO A 166 13.48 12.02 8.11
N VAL A 167 12.64 11.27 7.42
CA VAL A 167 11.56 10.43 8.00
C VAL A 167 11.50 9.09 7.27
N ALA A 168 11.02 8.07 7.96
CA ALA A 168 10.81 6.74 7.38
C ALA A 168 9.77 6.79 6.24
N SER A 169 10.21 6.58 5.00
CA SER A 169 9.32 6.61 3.82
C SER A 169 9.82 5.71 2.70
N ALA A 170 9.17 4.56 2.53
CA ALA A 170 9.46 3.64 1.42
C ALA A 170 9.22 4.28 0.04
N GLN A 171 8.26 5.20 -0.09
CA GLN A 171 8.00 5.88 -1.37
C GLN A 171 9.13 6.83 -1.76
N VAL A 172 9.68 7.59 -0.80
CA VAL A 172 10.83 8.48 -1.05
C VAL A 172 12.07 7.65 -1.36
N LYS A 173 12.34 6.58 -0.59
CA LYS A 173 13.41 5.63 -0.88
C LYS A 173 13.29 5.09 -2.30
N SER A 174 12.12 4.57 -2.66
CA SER A 174 11.87 4.04 -4.01
C SER A 174 12.09 5.10 -5.10
N CYS A 175 11.61 6.33 -4.90
CA CYS A 175 11.81 7.43 -5.85
C CYS A 175 13.31 7.69 -6.10
N VAL A 176 14.11 7.78 -5.04
CA VAL A 176 15.55 8.01 -5.13
C VAL A 176 16.28 6.83 -5.78
N LEU A 177 15.90 5.59 -5.46
CA LEU A 177 16.49 4.40 -6.09
C LEU A 177 16.12 4.30 -7.57
N LEU A 178 14.87 4.60 -7.95
CA LEU A 178 14.44 4.60 -9.35
C LEU A 178 15.16 5.69 -10.16
N ALA A 179 15.41 6.86 -9.58
CA ALA A 179 16.27 7.89 -10.18
C ALA A 179 17.73 7.44 -10.24
N GLY A 180 18.20 6.76 -9.19
CA GLY A 180 19.54 6.21 -9.06
C GLY A 180 19.91 5.20 -10.15
N LEU A 181 18.93 4.47 -10.72
CA LEU A 181 19.16 3.58 -11.87
C LEU A 181 19.76 4.32 -13.07
N TYR A 182 19.42 5.58 -13.24
CA TYR A 182 19.88 6.41 -14.36
C TYR A 182 21.07 7.30 -14.00
N ALA A 183 21.39 7.42 -12.72
CA ALA A 183 22.40 8.35 -12.24
C ALA A 183 23.81 7.90 -12.59
N GLU A 184 24.69 8.87 -12.85
CA GLU A 184 26.13 8.62 -12.89
C GLU A 184 26.65 8.34 -11.49
N GLY A 185 27.29 7.18 -11.28
CA GLY A 185 27.87 6.78 -10.02
C GLY A 185 26.90 6.02 -9.10
N GLU A 186 27.27 5.91 -7.82
CA GLU A 186 26.53 5.19 -6.79
C GLU A 186 25.49 6.11 -6.11
N THR A 187 24.28 5.59 -5.91
CA THR A 187 23.25 6.22 -5.06
C THR A 187 23.13 5.44 -3.77
N VAL A 188 23.27 6.13 -2.63
CA VAL A 188 23.16 5.55 -1.29
C VAL A 188 21.94 6.16 -0.59
N VAL A 189 21.07 5.31 -0.04
CA VAL A 189 19.94 5.77 0.78
C VAL A 189 20.09 5.23 2.19
N ARG A 190 20.00 6.14 3.17
CA ARG A 190 20.07 5.82 4.61
C ARG A 190 18.72 6.04 5.26
N GLU A 191 18.21 5.04 5.95
CA GLU A 191 16.92 5.05 6.60
C GLU A 191 17.05 5.29 8.12
N PRO A 192 16.22 6.16 8.72
CA PRO A 192 16.19 6.30 10.18
C PRO A 192 15.61 5.04 10.85
N VAL A 193 14.62 4.41 10.19
CA VAL A 193 14.00 3.14 10.55
C VAL A 193 13.79 2.37 9.26
N VAL A 194 13.98 1.04 9.28
CA VAL A 194 13.76 0.17 8.12
C VAL A 194 12.33 0.34 7.59
N THR A 195 12.21 0.58 6.30
CA THR A 195 10.92 0.64 5.60
C THR A 195 10.80 -0.51 4.61
N ARG A 196 9.62 -0.64 3.96
CA ARG A 196 9.35 -1.66 2.93
C ARG A 196 10.46 -1.71 1.88
N ASP A 197 10.95 -2.90 1.58
CA ASP A 197 12.11 -3.14 0.69
C ASP A 197 11.73 -3.78 -0.67
N HIS A 198 10.46 -3.72 -1.04
CA HIS A 198 9.97 -4.28 -2.32
C HIS A 198 10.69 -3.72 -3.55
N THR A 199 11.14 -2.45 -3.52
CA THR A 199 11.90 -1.86 -4.62
C THR A 199 13.27 -2.51 -4.75
N GLU A 200 13.95 -2.69 -3.64
CA GLU A 200 15.28 -3.30 -3.58
C GLU A 200 15.23 -4.74 -4.05
N LEU A 201 14.24 -5.51 -3.58
CA LEU A 201 14.03 -6.90 -4.00
C LEU A 201 13.73 -6.99 -5.49
N ALA A 202 12.83 -6.12 -6.01
CA ALA A 202 12.49 -6.06 -7.43
C ALA A 202 13.67 -5.64 -8.31
N LEU A 203 14.45 -4.64 -7.88
CA LEU A 203 15.66 -4.20 -8.58
C LEU A 203 16.68 -5.33 -8.70
N ARG A 204 16.95 -6.02 -7.59
CA ARG A 204 17.86 -7.17 -7.56
C ARG A 204 17.37 -8.31 -8.44
N GLU A 205 16.08 -8.62 -8.37
CA GLU A 205 15.46 -9.66 -9.20
C GLU A 205 15.62 -9.37 -10.69
N LEU A 206 15.44 -8.12 -11.11
CA LEU A 206 15.55 -7.69 -12.52
C LEU A 206 17.00 -7.41 -12.97
N GLY A 207 18.00 -7.61 -12.10
CA GLY A 207 19.42 -7.57 -12.47
C GLY A 207 20.16 -6.28 -12.15
N ALA A 208 19.60 -5.39 -11.31
CA ALA A 208 20.34 -4.21 -10.85
C ALA A 208 21.46 -4.60 -9.85
N ASP A 209 22.57 -3.88 -9.91
CA ASP A 209 23.66 -3.97 -8.93
C ASP A 209 23.29 -3.18 -7.66
N ILE A 210 22.69 -3.89 -6.71
CA ILE A 210 22.14 -3.33 -5.48
C ILE A 210 22.60 -4.10 -4.26
N THR A 211 23.10 -3.39 -3.27
CA THR A 211 23.51 -3.94 -1.95
C THR A 211 22.57 -3.42 -0.87
N MET A 212 22.08 -4.35 -0.05
CA MET A 212 21.16 -4.08 1.04
C MET A 212 21.83 -4.43 2.38
N GLU A 213 22.07 -3.42 3.20
CA GLU A 213 22.55 -3.53 4.58
C GLU A 213 21.44 -3.01 5.53
N PRO A 214 21.47 -3.32 6.81
CA PRO A 214 20.51 -2.76 7.74
C PRO A 214 20.47 -1.23 7.66
N ARG A 215 19.34 -0.66 7.22
CA ARG A 215 19.10 0.80 7.08
C ARG A 215 19.96 1.52 6.03
N VAL A 216 20.71 0.81 5.19
CA VAL A 216 21.51 1.42 4.11
C VAL A 216 21.33 0.60 2.84
N VAL A 217 20.93 1.27 1.78
CA VAL A 217 20.81 0.69 0.45
C VAL A 217 21.76 1.41 -0.49
N ARG A 218 22.54 0.64 -1.27
CA ARG A 218 23.47 1.16 -2.28
C ARG A 218 23.06 0.63 -3.63
N LEU A 219 22.95 1.49 -4.61
CA LEU A 219 22.60 1.17 -5.98
C LEU A 219 23.60 1.77 -6.94
N GLN A 220 24.22 0.94 -7.78
CA GLN A 220 25.04 1.41 -8.88
C GLN A 220 24.16 1.81 -10.06
N GLY A 221 24.35 3.03 -10.57
CA GLY A 221 23.61 3.53 -11.74
C GLY A 221 24.06 2.86 -13.04
N GLY A 222 23.20 2.96 -14.07
CA GLY A 222 23.46 2.44 -15.42
C GLY A 222 23.17 0.95 -15.61
N ALA A 223 22.53 0.29 -14.62
CA ALA A 223 22.13 -1.12 -14.76
C ALA A 223 21.11 -1.32 -15.88
N ARG A 224 21.26 -2.40 -16.64
CA ARG A 224 20.25 -2.88 -17.58
C ARG A 224 19.38 -3.90 -16.90
N LEU A 225 18.10 -3.59 -16.77
CA LEU A 225 17.12 -4.51 -16.22
C LEU A 225 16.63 -5.45 -17.34
N GLU A 226 16.36 -6.70 -16.97
CA GLU A 226 15.85 -7.72 -17.89
C GLU A 226 14.43 -8.10 -17.55
N GLY A 227 13.58 -8.26 -18.59
CA GLY A 227 12.20 -8.74 -18.44
C GLY A 227 12.18 -10.16 -17.87
N LYS A 228 11.24 -10.42 -16.95
CA LYS A 228 11.13 -11.71 -16.23
C LYS A 228 9.68 -12.10 -15.96
N THR A 229 9.50 -13.37 -15.60
CA THR A 229 8.26 -13.83 -14.99
C THR A 229 8.27 -13.45 -13.51
N LEU A 230 7.27 -12.67 -13.11
CA LEU A 230 7.14 -12.12 -11.77
C LEU A 230 5.81 -12.54 -11.15
N PHE A 231 5.81 -12.84 -9.86
CA PHE A 231 4.61 -13.12 -9.07
C PHE A 231 4.42 -12.04 -8.01
N VAL A 232 3.25 -11.41 -7.98
CA VAL A 232 2.87 -10.45 -6.94
C VAL A 232 2.20 -11.21 -5.80
N PRO A 233 2.79 -11.24 -4.59
CA PRO A 233 2.13 -11.83 -3.42
C PRO A 233 0.81 -11.15 -3.10
N GLY A 234 -0.11 -11.85 -2.46
CA GLY A 234 -1.35 -11.27 -1.96
C GLY A 234 -1.10 -10.17 -0.93
N ASP A 235 -1.85 -9.09 -1.00
CA ASP A 235 -1.64 -7.89 -0.16
C ASP A 235 -2.02 -8.17 1.31
N LEU A 236 -1.03 -8.14 2.20
CA LEU A 236 -1.25 -8.31 3.64
C LEU A 236 -2.14 -7.21 4.23
N SER A 237 -2.10 -5.98 3.70
CA SER A 237 -3.02 -4.90 4.11
C SER A 237 -4.47 -5.21 3.75
N SER A 238 -4.70 -5.84 2.59
CA SER A 238 -6.03 -6.32 2.18
C SER A 238 -6.47 -7.52 3.02
N ALA A 239 -5.56 -8.43 3.32
CA ALA A 239 -5.81 -9.56 4.23
C ALA A 239 -6.18 -9.10 5.65
N ALA A 240 -5.62 -7.99 6.13
CA ALA A 240 -5.85 -7.44 7.47
C ALA A 240 -7.35 -7.28 7.80
N PHE A 241 -8.16 -6.84 6.82
CA PHE A 241 -9.60 -6.68 7.01
C PHE A 241 -10.29 -8.00 7.34
N PHE A 242 -9.91 -9.08 6.66
CA PHE A 242 -10.47 -10.42 6.85
C PHE A 242 -9.91 -11.09 8.10
N LEU A 243 -8.64 -10.86 8.43
CA LEU A 243 -8.06 -11.31 9.69
C LEU A 243 -8.80 -10.68 10.88
N VAL A 244 -9.07 -9.38 10.83
CA VAL A 244 -9.82 -8.70 11.89
C VAL A 244 -11.30 -9.12 11.88
N ALA A 245 -11.94 -9.30 10.70
CA ALA A 245 -13.30 -9.83 10.63
C ALA A 245 -13.43 -11.18 11.35
N ALA A 246 -12.46 -12.08 11.16
CA ALA A 246 -12.40 -13.36 11.87
C ALA A 246 -12.21 -13.20 13.38
N LEU A 247 -11.48 -12.18 13.83
CA LEU A 247 -11.20 -11.95 15.26
C LEU A 247 -12.36 -11.29 16.02
N ILE A 248 -13.25 -10.55 15.33
CA ILE A 248 -14.37 -9.86 15.97
C ILE A 248 -15.68 -10.65 15.91
N THR A 249 -15.76 -11.70 15.09
CA THR A 249 -16.92 -12.58 15.01
C THR A 249 -16.85 -13.71 16.03
N ARG A 250 -17.98 -14.37 16.31
CA ARG A 250 -18.07 -15.40 17.36
C ARG A 250 -17.34 -16.67 17.00
N GLU A 251 -17.36 -17.04 15.71
CA GLU A 251 -16.76 -18.25 15.21
C GLU A 251 -15.92 -17.92 13.97
N ALA A 252 -14.69 -18.44 13.92
CA ALA A 252 -13.82 -18.22 12.79
C ALA A 252 -12.90 -19.41 12.54
N ASP A 253 -12.79 -19.79 11.27
CA ASP A 253 -11.74 -20.63 10.70
C ASP A 253 -11.57 -20.22 9.23
N LEU A 254 -10.68 -19.25 9.01
CA LEU A 254 -10.42 -18.66 7.71
C LEU A 254 -8.99 -18.95 7.29
N ILE A 255 -8.80 -19.37 6.05
CA ILE A 255 -7.49 -19.49 5.41
C ILE A 255 -7.39 -18.42 4.32
N VAL A 256 -6.37 -17.56 4.43
CA VAL A 256 -6.01 -16.60 3.38
C VAL A 256 -4.76 -17.11 2.70
N THR A 257 -4.85 -17.35 1.39
CA THR A 257 -3.80 -18.00 0.61
C THR A 257 -2.89 -16.98 -0.09
N ASN A 258 -1.63 -17.38 -0.31
CA ASN A 258 -0.63 -16.64 -1.09
C ASN A 258 -0.38 -15.21 -0.61
N VAL A 259 -0.47 -14.97 0.69
CA VAL A 259 -0.25 -13.64 1.29
C VAL A 259 1.24 -13.32 1.35
N GLY A 260 1.59 -12.08 1.03
CA GLY A 260 2.96 -11.58 1.19
C GLY A 260 3.40 -11.58 2.66
N LEU A 261 4.51 -12.23 2.92
CA LEU A 261 5.12 -12.38 4.25
C LEU A 261 6.48 -11.67 4.34
N ASN A 262 6.67 -10.63 3.55
CA ASN A 262 7.88 -9.82 3.63
C ASN A 262 8.08 -9.31 5.07
N PRO A 263 9.27 -9.52 5.70
CA PRO A 263 9.53 -9.13 7.09
C PRO A 263 9.27 -7.65 7.39
N THR A 264 9.42 -6.76 6.39
CA THR A 264 9.12 -5.33 6.54
C THR A 264 7.62 -5.01 6.56
N ARG A 265 6.76 -6.02 6.33
CA ARG A 265 5.30 -5.91 6.30
C ARG A 265 4.60 -6.71 7.41
N THR A 266 5.25 -7.73 7.95
CA THR A 266 4.61 -8.68 8.89
C THR A 266 4.42 -8.16 10.31
N ALA A 267 4.84 -6.93 10.62
CA ALA A 267 4.57 -6.29 11.91
C ALA A 267 3.08 -6.35 12.34
N LEU A 268 2.16 -6.32 11.38
CA LEU A 268 0.74 -6.55 11.64
C LEU A 268 0.47 -7.90 12.32
N LEU A 269 1.12 -8.97 11.87
CA LEU A 269 0.94 -10.32 12.44
C LEU A 269 1.47 -10.38 13.88
N ASP A 270 2.57 -9.67 14.15
CA ASP A 270 3.13 -9.57 15.49
C ASP A 270 2.21 -8.78 16.43
N VAL A 271 1.64 -7.66 15.94
CA VAL A 271 0.64 -6.89 16.68
C VAL A 271 -0.59 -7.75 16.99
N LEU A 272 -1.17 -8.42 15.99
CA LEU A 272 -2.34 -9.29 16.19
C LEU A 272 -2.06 -10.43 17.17
N ARG A 273 -0.90 -11.11 17.04
CA ARG A 273 -0.48 -12.18 17.98
C ARG A 273 -0.26 -11.63 19.40
N GLY A 274 0.36 -10.46 19.51
CA GLY A 274 0.54 -9.76 20.79
C GLY A 274 -0.80 -9.43 21.47
N MET A 275 -1.81 -9.10 20.68
CA MET A 275 -3.19 -8.91 21.15
C MET A 275 -3.92 -10.24 21.47
N GLY A 276 -3.35 -11.40 21.15
CA GLY A 276 -3.90 -12.71 21.47
C GLY A 276 -4.51 -13.48 20.30
N ALA A 277 -4.32 -13.03 19.07
CA ALA A 277 -4.84 -13.70 17.88
C ALA A 277 -4.19 -15.07 17.63
N ASN A 278 -5.00 -16.10 17.37
CA ASN A 278 -4.57 -17.42 16.95
C ASN A 278 -4.37 -17.44 15.44
N ILE A 279 -3.16 -17.05 15.01
CA ILE A 279 -2.77 -17.04 13.60
C ILE A 279 -1.67 -18.07 13.39
N LYS A 280 -1.88 -18.97 12.43
CA LYS A 280 -0.92 -20.00 12.00
C LYS A 280 -0.44 -19.73 10.58
N LEU A 281 0.84 -19.91 10.37
CA LEU A 281 1.45 -20.00 9.03
C LEU A 281 1.40 -21.48 8.60
N LEU A 282 0.66 -21.78 7.52
CA LEU A 282 0.48 -23.16 7.04
C LEU A 282 1.52 -23.54 6.01
N HIS A 283 1.94 -22.62 5.19
CA HIS A 283 2.90 -22.81 4.11
C HIS A 283 3.70 -21.53 3.91
N ILE A 284 4.99 -21.66 3.60
CA ILE A 284 5.87 -20.53 3.27
C ILE A 284 6.74 -20.97 2.10
N GLU A 285 6.81 -20.12 1.08
CA GLU A 285 7.70 -20.28 -0.06
C GLU A 285 8.31 -18.91 -0.44
N GLN A 286 9.27 -18.93 -1.34
CA GLN A 286 9.89 -17.71 -1.87
C GLN A 286 9.55 -17.57 -3.36
N ALA A 287 9.05 -16.39 -3.75
CA ALA A 287 8.77 -16.02 -5.13
C ALA A 287 9.41 -14.66 -5.43
N ASN A 288 10.32 -14.59 -6.41
CA ASN A 288 11.02 -13.36 -6.85
C ASN A 288 11.64 -12.56 -5.67
N GLY A 289 12.26 -13.25 -4.72
CA GLY A 289 12.87 -12.64 -3.53
C GLY A 289 11.88 -12.31 -2.41
N GLU A 290 10.58 -12.34 -2.65
CA GLU A 290 9.53 -12.12 -1.64
C GLU A 290 9.13 -13.44 -0.97
N LEU A 291 8.84 -13.38 0.34
CA LEU A 291 8.23 -14.49 1.06
C LEU A 291 6.71 -14.47 0.87
N VAL A 292 6.15 -15.63 0.59
CA VAL A 292 4.71 -15.84 0.36
C VAL A 292 4.23 -17.00 1.22
N GLY A 293 3.01 -16.94 1.73
CA GLY A 293 2.48 -18.06 2.51
C GLY A 293 0.98 -18.01 2.73
N ASN A 294 0.47 -19.06 3.38
CA ASN A 294 -0.93 -19.17 3.74
C ASN A 294 -1.12 -18.90 5.23
N LEU A 295 -2.09 -18.06 5.56
CA LEU A 295 -2.44 -17.69 6.94
C LEU A 295 -3.75 -18.36 7.31
N GLN A 296 -3.76 -19.16 8.38
CA GLN A 296 -5.00 -19.59 9.03
C GLN A 296 -5.24 -18.74 10.26
N ILE A 297 -6.46 -18.20 10.38
CA ILE A 297 -6.91 -17.46 11.55
C ILE A 297 -8.16 -18.13 12.13
N GLN A 298 -8.16 -18.30 13.45
CA GLN A 298 -9.22 -18.98 14.17
C GLN A 298 -9.73 -18.09 15.31
N THR A 299 -10.94 -18.41 15.78
CA THR A 299 -11.56 -17.76 16.95
C THR A 299 -10.55 -17.53 18.06
N SER A 300 -10.51 -16.32 18.57
CA SER A 300 -9.49 -15.86 19.51
C SER A 300 -10.07 -14.94 20.57
N ARG A 301 -9.46 -14.96 21.74
CA ARG A 301 -9.75 -14.01 22.80
C ARG A 301 -8.76 -12.84 22.70
N ILE A 302 -9.25 -11.69 22.26
CA ILE A 302 -8.41 -10.52 22.01
C ILE A 302 -8.31 -9.66 23.25
N ARG A 303 -7.08 -9.50 23.76
CA ARG A 303 -6.80 -8.69 24.94
C ARG A 303 -6.83 -7.19 24.65
N GLY A 304 -6.17 -6.77 23.61
CA GLY A 304 -5.95 -5.35 23.33
C GLY A 304 -4.45 -5.03 23.35
N GLY A 305 -4.09 -3.75 23.33
CA GLY A 305 -2.68 -3.36 23.40
C GLY A 305 -2.37 -1.91 23.04
N THR A 306 -1.07 -1.65 22.89
CA THR A 306 -0.54 -0.33 22.50
C THR A 306 0.29 -0.47 21.22
N ILE A 307 0.08 0.46 20.29
CA ILE A 307 0.86 0.61 19.07
C ILE A 307 1.60 1.95 19.17
N GLU A 308 2.92 1.91 19.28
CA GLU A 308 3.75 3.10 19.44
C GLU A 308 5.17 2.91 18.89
N GLY A 309 5.94 3.99 18.81
CA GLY A 309 7.34 3.97 18.40
C GLY A 309 7.52 3.42 16.99
N ALA A 310 8.46 2.49 16.81
CA ALA A 310 8.79 1.89 15.52
C ALA A 310 7.68 1.00 14.95
N THR A 311 6.76 0.51 15.77
CA THR A 311 5.63 -0.32 15.33
C THR A 311 4.60 0.52 14.56
N THR A 312 4.37 1.77 14.96
CA THR A 312 3.38 2.64 14.32
C THR A 312 3.59 2.81 12.82
N PRO A 313 4.74 3.25 12.31
CA PRO A 313 4.95 3.36 10.87
C PRO A 313 4.90 2.01 10.14
N ALA A 314 5.21 0.90 10.81
CA ALA A 314 5.18 -0.44 10.22
C ALA A 314 3.74 -0.94 9.96
N VAL A 315 2.74 -0.49 10.77
CA VAL A 315 1.32 -0.86 10.65
C VAL A 315 0.41 0.35 10.39
N ILE A 316 0.97 1.47 9.95
CA ILE A 316 0.25 2.75 9.80
C ILE A 316 -1.01 2.62 8.94
N ASP A 317 -0.92 1.79 7.92
CA ASP A 317 -2.00 1.58 6.95
C ASP A 317 -3.10 0.65 7.49
N GLU A 318 -2.84 -0.16 8.51
CA GLU A 318 -3.76 -1.10 9.14
C GLU A 318 -4.43 -0.54 10.41
N ILE A 319 -3.99 0.64 10.89
CA ILE A 319 -4.57 1.29 12.09
C ILE A 319 -6.10 1.43 12.00
N PRO A 320 -6.73 1.78 10.87
CA PRO A 320 -8.19 1.86 10.80
C PRO A 320 -8.90 0.56 11.21
N VAL A 321 -8.46 -0.58 10.71
CA VAL A 321 -9.09 -1.87 11.05
C VAL A 321 -8.63 -2.38 12.42
N LEU A 322 -7.41 -2.06 12.87
CA LEU A 322 -6.96 -2.36 14.23
C LEU A 322 -7.74 -1.55 15.29
N ALA A 323 -8.18 -0.32 14.96
CA ALA A 323 -9.05 0.48 15.82
C ALA A 323 -10.42 -0.20 16.02
N VAL A 324 -10.96 -0.84 14.98
CA VAL A 324 -12.17 -1.67 15.08
C VAL A 324 -11.95 -2.85 16.02
N LEU A 325 -10.83 -3.58 15.89
CA LEU A 325 -10.48 -4.68 16.78
C LEU A 325 -10.33 -4.21 18.23
N GLY A 326 -9.68 -3.07 18.44
CA GLY A 326 -9.48 -2.47 19.75
C GLY A 326 -10.78 -2.21 20.51
N ALA A 327 -11.82 -1.73 19.82
CA ALA A 327 -13.10 -1.42 20.45
C ALA A 327 -13.77 -2.63 21.11
N VAL A 328 -13.63 -3.82 20.55
CA VAL A 328 -14.24 -5.06 21.06
C VAL A 328 -13.29 -5.91 21.90
N SER A 329 -12.01 -5.60 21.92
CA SER A 329 -10.99 -6.28 22.73
C SER A 329 -11.22 -6.06 24.23
N GLU A 330 -10.55 -6.82 25.09
CA GLU A 330 -10.77 -6.73 26.55
C GLU A 330 -10.27 -5.42 27.16
N GLU A 331 -9.10 -4.95 26.73
CA GLU A 331 -8.38 -3.80 27.32
C GLU A 331 -8.42 -2.55 26.43
N GLY A 332 -8.84 -2.72 25.15
CA GLY A 332 -8.87 -1.64 24.17
C GLY A 332 -7.58 -1.49 23.36
N LEU A 333 -7.43 -0.36 22.71
CA LEU A 333 -6.28 -0.03 21.88
C LEU A 333 -5.82 1.41 22.12
N VAL A 334 -4.52 1.58 22.31
CA VAL A 334 -3.85 2.88 22.32
C VAL A 334 -2.94 2.97 21.11
N VAL A 335 -3.05 4.06 20.35
CA VAL A 335 -2.17 4.35 19.20
C VAL A 335 -1.48 5.69 19.46
N ARG A 336 -0.15 5.71 19.31
CA ARG A 336 0.70 6.91 19.43
C ARG A 336 1.64 7.03 18.25
N ASN A 337 2.24 8.20 18.07
CA ASN A 337 3.20 8.50 17.01
C ASN A 337 2.65 8.29 15.59
N ALA A 338 1.34 8.46 15.40
CA ALA A 338 0.63 8.22 14.14
C ALA A 338 0.20 9.52 13.43
N SER A 339 0.91 10.63 13.62
CA SER A 339 0.60 11.93 13.00
C SER A 339 0.51 11.86 11.46
N GLU A 340 1.23 10.94 10.82
CA GLU A 340 1.15 10.68 9.38
C GLU A 340 -0.26 10.26 8.92
N LEU A 341 -1.13 9.75 9.80
CA LEU A 341 -2.53 9.43 9.47
C LEU A 341 -3.35 10.68 9.12
N ARG A 342 -2.94 11.87 9.60
CA ARG A 342 -3.67 13.12 9.34
C ARG A 342 -3.50 13.65 7.93
N VAL A 343 -2.47 13.18 7.20
CA VAL A 343 -2.12 13.63 5.84
C VAL A 343 -2.24 12.52 4.80
N LYS A 344 -3.05 11.50 5.10
CA LYS A 344 -3.42 10.43 4.17
C LYS A 344 -4.58 10.88 3.24
N GLU A 345 -5.34 9.94 2.72
CA GLU A 345 -6.52 10.18 1.87
C GLU A 345 -7.55 11.08 2.57
N THR A 346 -7.69 10.87 3.88
CA THR A 346 -8.43 11.72 4.82
C THR A 346 -7.56 11.99 6.05
N ASP A 347 -7.98 12.86 6.97
CA ASP A 347 -7.47 12.81 8.34
C ASP A 347 -8.03 11.54 8.99
N ARG A 348 -7.27 10.43 8.88
CA ARG A 348 -7.72 9.11 9.34
C ARG A 348 -7.94 9.06 10.84
N ILE A 349 -7.24 9.86 11.67
CA ILE A 349 -7.48 9.92 13.12
C ILE A 349 -8.89 10.40 13.38
N GLU A 350 -9.29 11.52 12.77
CA GLU A 350 -10.64 12.08 12.96
C GLU A 350 -11.72 11.21 12.28
N THR A 351 -11.44 10.67 11.09
CA THR A 351 -12.43 9.86 10.36
C THR A 351 -12.69 8.52 11.07
N ILE A 352 -11.67 7.89 11.66
CA ILE A 352 -11.83 6.71 12.53
C ILE A 352 -12.68 7.07 13.74
N ALA A 353 -12.34 8.15 14.45
CA ALA A 353 -13.03 8.56 15.66
C ALA A 353 -14.50 8.94 15.38
N GLU A 354 -14.77 9.66 14.28
CA GLU A 354 -16.12 10.00 13.87
C GLU A 354 -16.98 8.75 13.68
N ASN A 355 -16.49 7.78 12.90
CA ASN A 355 -17.25 6.58 12.59
C ASN A 355 -17.39 5.64 13.80
N LEU A 356 -16.39 5.53 14.67
CA LEU A 356 -16.51 4.82 15.93
C LEU A 356 -17.62 5.44 16.81
N ARG A 357 -17.67 6.79 16.94
CA ARG A 357 -18.71 7.49 17.68
C ARG A 357 -20.09 7.29 17.07
N ARG A 358 -20.23 7.28 15.73
CA ARG A 358 -21.47 6.93 15.03
C ARG A 358 -21.98 5.54 15.38
N MET A 359 -21.07 4.58 15.59
CA MET A 359 -21.38 3.23 16.07
C MET A 359 -21.45 3.13 17.62
N HIS A 360 -21.58 4.26 18.34
CA HIS A 360 -21.67 4.37 19.80
C HIS A 360 -20.43 3.86 20.56
N ILE A 361 -19.26 3.92 19.92
CA ILE A 361 -17.98 3.58 20.55
C ILE A 361 -17.33 4.84 21.15
N THR A 362 -16.90 4.74 22.40
CA THR A 362 -16.08 5.76 23.05
C THR A 362 -14.67 5.73 22.47
N VAL A 363 -14.18 6.88 22.05
CA VAL A 363 -12.82 7.07 21.54
C VAL A 363 -12.35 8.48 21.85
N ASN A 364 -11.10 8.60 22.29
CA ASN A 364 -10.39 9.85 22.49
C ASN A 364 -9.33 9.99 21.38
N THR A 365 -9.22 11.18 20.79
CA THR A 365 -8.16 11.50 19.82
C THR A 365 -7.08 12.37 20.46
N THR A 366 -5.85 12.17 20.01
CA THR A 366 -4.70 13.03 20.32
C THR A 366 -4.15 13.62 19.04
N PRO A 367 -3.25 14.62 19.06
CA PRO A 367 -2.64 15.15 17.85
C PRO A 367 -1.96 14.08 16.98
N ASP A 368 -1.46 13.00 17.58
CA ASP A 368 -0.68 11.94 16.93
C ASP A 368 -1.24 10.52 17.16
N GLY A 369 -2.52 10.37 17.54
CA GLY A 369 -3.06 9.04 17.79
C GLY A 369 -4.50 9.02 18.31
N LEU A 370 -4.87 7.89 18.94
CA LEU A 370 -6.19 7.66 19.50
C LEU A 370 -6.14 6.61 20.63
N GLU A 371 -7.11 6.71 21.54
CA GLU A 371 -7.29 5.79 22.65
C GLU A 371 -8.74 5.27 22.65
N ILE A 372 -8.89 3.96 22.56
CA ILE A 372 -10.17 3.28 22.44
C ILE A 372 -10.30 2.32 23.63
N PRO A 373 -11.18 2.57 24.62
CA PRO A 373 -11.48 1.60 25.66
C PRO A 373 -12.02 0.29 25.08
N GLY A 374 -11.72 -0.83 25.71
CA GLY A 374 -12.18 -2.15 25.29
C GLY A 374 -13.61 -2.49 25.73
N ARG A 375 -14.05 -3.72 25.40
CA ARG A 375 -15.35 -4.32 25.77
C ARG A 375 -16.57 -3.53 25.31
N GLN A 376 -16.44 -2.80 24.23
CA GLN A 376 -17.54 -2.04 23.65
C GLN A 376 -18.30 -2.88 22.61
N LYS A 377 -19.49 -2.44 22.25
CA LYS A 377 -20.36 -3.11 21.27
C LYS A 377 -20.78 -2.12 20.21
N PHE A 378 -20.57 -2.49 18.97
CA PHE A 378 -21.00 -1.69 17.84
C PHE A 378 -22.53 -1.65 17.72
N ARG A 379 -23.07 -0.46 17.45
CA ARG A 379 -24.45 -0.23 17.08
C ARG A 379 -24.55 -0.02 15.57
N ALA A 380 -25.71 -0.41 15.00
CA ALA A 380 -26.01 -0.11 13.63
C ALA A 380 -25.90 1.39 13.35
N ALA A 381 -25.24 1.75 12.26
CA ALA A 381 -24.98 3.15 11.93
C ALA A 381 -24.82 3.38 10.43
N GLN A 382 -24.90 4.66 10.06
CA GLN A 382 -24.50 5.15 8.74
C GLN A 382 -23.03 5.61 8.83
N ILE A 383 -22.19 4.99 8.04
CA ILE A 383 -20.74 5.16 8.03
C ILE A 383 -20.34 6.13 6.93
N GLN A 384 -19.45 7.06 7.24
CA GLN A 384 -18.92 8.07 6.32
C GLN A 384 -17.47 7.72 5.98
N SER A 385 -17.23 7.08 4.83
CA SER A 385 -15.86 6.75 4.42
C SER A 385 -15.10 7.96 3.88
N ARG A 386 -15.83 8.97 3.40
CA ARG A 386 -15.27 10.20 2.79
C ARG A 386 -14.31 9.88 1.63
N GLY A 387 -14.60 8.82 0.87
CA GLY A 387 -13.77 8.35 -0.24
C GLY A 387 -12.47 7.65 0.18
N ASP A 388 -12.26 7.40 1.47
CA ASP A 388 -11.09 6.63 1.95
C ASP A 388 -11.41 5.13 1.98
N HIS A 389 -10.73 4.37 1.10
CA HIS A 389 -10.92 2.93 0.94
C HIS A 389 -10.67 2.15 2.24
N ARG A 390 -9.68 2.56 3.07
CA ARG A 390 -9.37 1.87 4.32
C ARG A 390 -10.44 2.10 5.38
N ILE A 391 -11.04 3.28 5.40
CA ILE A 391 -12.17 3.58 6.28
C ILE A 391 -13.40 2.79 5.83
N ALA A 392 -13.73 2.79 4.53
CA ALA A 392 -14.84 2.02 3.99
C ALA A 392 -14.74 0.54 4.38
N MET A 393 -13.60 -0.10 4.12
CA MET A 393 -13.38 -1.52 4.42
C MET A 393 -13.32 -1.81 5.93
N ALA A 394 -12.63 -0.97 6.73
CA ALA A 394 -12.54 -1.18 8.19
C ALA A 394 -13.90 -1.12 8.88
N PHE A 395 -14.75 -0.16 8.50
CA PHE A 395 -16.07 -0.05 9.09
C PHE A 395 -17.09 -1.03 8.50
N SER A 396 -16.86 -1.56 7.31
CA SER A 396 -17.58 -2.75 6.83
C SER A 396 -17.27 -3.97 7.69
N VAL A 397 -16.02 -4.11 8.14
CA VAL A 397 -15.66 -5.16 9.12
C VAL A 397 -16.36 -4.89 10.47
N ALA A 398 -16.35 -3.66 10.98
CA ALA A 398 -17.06 -3.31 12.21
C ALA A 398 -18.55 -3.64 12.15
N ALA A 399 -19.18 -3.45 10.98
CA ALA A 399 -20.59 -3.74 10.73
C ALA A 399 -20.94 -5.23 10.94
N LEU A 400 -19.99 -6.16 10.72
CA LEU A 400 -20.20 -7.59 10.97
C LEU A 400 -20.47 -7.90 12.46
N ALA A 401 -19.97 -7.07 13.36
CA ALA A 401 -20.16 -7.22 14.81
C ALA A 401 -21.20 -6.23 15.40
N ALA A 402 -21.91 -5.49 14.55
CA ALA A 402 -22.95 -4.56 14.99
C ALA A 402 -24.25 -5.27 15.38
N ASP A 403 -25.14 -4.57 16.05
CA ASP A 403 -26.46 -5.10 16.45
C ASP A 403 -27.53 -5.00 15.36
N GLY A 404 -27.19 -4.48 14.19
CA GLY A 404 -28.06 -4.34 13.01
C GLY A 404 -27.30 -3.95 11.75
N ALA A 405 -28.03 -3.79 10.66
CA ALA A 405 -27.45 -3.40 9.37
C ALA A 405 -26.80 -2.03 9.41
N CYS A 406 -25.60 -1.91 8.85
CA CYS A 406 -24.90 -0.65 8.66
C CYS A 406 -24.92 -0.25 7.18
N MET A 407 -24.96 1.05 6.92
CA MET A 407 -24.85 1.61 5.57
C MET A 407 -23.49 2.27 5.42
N ILE A 408 -22.71 1.84 4.44
CA ILE A 408 -21.36 2.37 4.18
C ILE A 408 -21.47 3.33 3.00
N GLU A 409 -21.35 4.63 3.24
CA GLU A 409 -21.32 5.64 2.19
C GLU A 409 -19.95 5.67 1.49
N ASP A 410 -19.95 6.08 0.21
CA ASP A 410 -18.78 6.05 -0.68
C ASP A 410 -18.08 4.68 -0.67
N SER A 411 -18.87 3.61 -0.63
CA SER A 411 -18.38 2.22 -0.56
C SER A 411 -17.51 1.82 -1.75
N ASP A 412 -17.74 2.44 -2.91
CA ASP A 412 -16.95 2.30 -4.12
C ASP A 412 -15.49 2.73 -3.95
N ALA A 413 -15.15 3.50 -2.91
CA ALA A 413 -13.78 3.78 -2.53
C ALA A 413 -12.95 2.50 -2.31
N ALA A 414 -13.56 1.38 -1.89
CA ALA A 414 -12.86 0.09 -1.75
C ALA A 414 -12.15 -0.32 -3.04
N SER A 415 -12.67 0.03 -4.22
CA SER A 415 -12.10 -0.30 -5.53
C SER A 415 -10.71 0.32 -5.78
N VAL A 416 -10.31 1.31 -4.99
CA VAL A 416 -8.97 1.91 -5.07
C VAL A 416 -7.87 0.87 -4.81
N SER A 417 -8.12 -0.10 -3.92
CA SER A 417 -7.16 -1.16 -3.59
C SER A 417 -7.71 -2.58 -3.65
N PHE A 418 -9.02 -2.77 -3.52
CA PHE A 418 -9.66 -4.08 -3.49
C PHE A 418 -11.06 -4.03 -4.11
N PRO A 419 -11.18 -4.03 -5.44
CA PRO A 419 -12.48 -3.95 -6.12
C PRO A 419 -13.48 -5.05 -5.72
N GLU A 420 -12.98 -6.26 -5.45
CA GLU A 420 -13.80 -7.43 -5.10
C GLU A 420 -14.12 -7.53 -3.59
N PHE A 421 -13.78 -6.52 -2.76
CA PHE A 421 -13.87 -6.58 -1.30
C PHE A 421 -15.24 -7.00 -0.78
N TYR A 422 -16.32 -6.33 -1.22
CA TYR A 422 -17.67 -6.64 -0.74
C TYR A 422 -18.17 -8.02 -1.19
N ALA A 423 -17.82 -8.43 -2.40
CA ALA A 423 -18.15 -9.78 -2.89
C ALA A 423 -17.42 -10.85 -2.05
N THR A 424 -16.13 -10.63 -1.79
CA THR A 424 -15.32 -11.53 -0.97
C THR A 424 -15.83 -11.58 0.48
N LEU A 425 -16.18 -10.41 1.05
CA LEU A 425 -16.73 -10.34 2.41
C LEU A 425 -18.02 -11.15 2.55
N ARG A 426 -18.96 -11.01 1.60
CA ARG A 426 -20.20 -11.81 1.56
C ARG A 426 -19.95 -13.31 1.40
N ASN A 427 -18.89 -13.70 0.70
CA ASN A 427 -18.58 -15.12 0.48
C ASN A 427 -18.05 -15.82 1.74
N VAL A 428 -17.37 -15.14 2.63
CA VAL A 428 -16.79 -15.72 3.85
C VAL A 428 -17.60 -15.45 5.11
N ALA A 429 -18.44 -14.41 5.13
CA ALA A 429 -19.31 -14.06 6.25
C ALA A 429 -20.59 -14.95 6.27
N ARG A 430 -20.96 -15.47 7.47
CA ARG A 430 -22.11 -16.35 7.70
C ARG A 430 -22.94 -15.88 8.89
#